data_b3442c4457d78db551b49577de68beaa
#
_entry.id   b3442c4457d78db551b49577de68beaa
#
_cell.length_a   1.000
_cell.length_b   1.000
_cell.length_c   1.000
_cell.angle_alpha   90.00
_cell.angle_beta   90.00
_cell.angle_gamma   90.00
#
_symmetry.space_group_name_H-M   'P 1'
#
loop_
_entity.id
_entity.type
_entity.pdbx_description
1 polymer ?
#
loop_
_entity_poly.entity_id
_entity_poly.type
_entity_poly.pdbx_seq_one_letter_code
_entity_poly.pdbx_strand_id
1 'polypeptide(L)'
;MEKYKIDEIHCREYLVDGQLKKWEGDTSEVFSTIDIKEGGEYSPTLLGSIPDMDSDSAIEALESAKKAFNRGQGKWPTMKVRDRLKCMKRFADKMQEHRDVVVKLLMWEIGKNQTDSEKEFDRTVKYIYDTIDEYKN
;
A
#
# COMPACT_ATOMS: atom_id res chain seq x y z
N MET A 1 -22.75 6.83 10.60
CA MET A 1 -22.07 5.78 9.82
C MET A 1 -21.52 6.30 8.49
N GLU A 2 -22.18 7.21 7.82
CA GLU A 2 -21.75 7.76 6.51
C GLU A 2 -20.32 8.33 6.50
N LYS A 3 -19.87 8.97 7.58
CA LYS A 3 -18.50 9.51 7.75
C LYS A 3 -17.39 8.46 7.57
N TYR A 4 -17.67 7.20 7.91
CA TYR A 4 -16.70 6.11 7.88
C TYR A 4 -16.88 5.19 6.67
N LYS A 5 -17.86 5.46 5.84
CA LYS A 5 -18.09 4.67 4.63
C LYS A 5 -16.85 4.72 3.73
N ILE A 6 -16.51 3.57 3.17
CA ILE A 6 -15.46 3.42 2.18
C ILE A 6 -16.09 2.83 0.92
N ASP A 7 -15.66 3.30 -0.23
CA ASP A 7 -16.01 2.67 -1.50
C ASP A 7 -15.17 1.42 -1.69
N GLU A 8 -15.72 0.40 -2.31
CA GLU A 8 -15.00 -0.83 -2.60
C GLU A 8 -13.79 -0.55 -3.50
N ILE A 9 -12.65 -1.16 -3.16
CA ILE A 9 -11.40 -1.01 -3.91
C ILE A 9 -11.04 -2.36 -4.52
N HIS A 10 -11.23 -2.48 -5.84
CA HIS A 10 -10.89 -3.69 -6.58
C HIS A 10 -9.55 -3.52 -7.30
N CYS A 11 -8.49 -4.04 -6.68
CA CYS A 11 -7.15 -4.03 -7.27
C CYS A 11 -7.05 -5.08 -8.38
N ARG A 12 -6.67 -4.64 -9.58
CA ARG A 12 -6.44 -5.48 -10.75
C ARG A 12 -5.09 -5.20 -11.40
N GLU A 13 -4.24 -4.46 -10.74
CA GLU A 13 -2.95 -4.07 -11.27
C GLU A 13 -1.83 -4.42 -10.28
N TYR A 14 -0.69 -4.78 -10.83
CA TYR A 14 0.53 -5.01 -10.07
C TYR A 14 1.73 -4.34 -10.76
N LEU A 15 2.73 -3.98 -9.99
CA LEU A 15 3.92 -3.28 -10.47
C LEU A 15 5.07 -4.26 -10.69
N VAL A 16 5.54 -4.38 -11.93
CA VAL A 16 6.72 -5.16 -12.27
C VAL A 16 7.53 -4.46 -13.36
N ASP A 17 8.85 -4.49 -13.28
CA ASP A 17 9.79 -3.83 -14.21
C ASP A 17 9.49 -2.32 -14.44
N GLY A 18 8.97 -1.64 -13.42
CA GLY A 18 8.60 -0.23 -13.48
C GLY A 18 7.30 0.07 -14.24
N GLN A 19 6.52 -0.95 -14.56
CA GLN A 19 5.26 -0.82 -15.28
C GLN A 19 4.11 -1.45 -14.50
N LEU A 20 2.94 -0.81 -14.52
CA LEU A 20 1.71 -1.40 -14.04
C LEU A 20 1.20 -2.40 -15.09
N LYS A 21 1.05 -3.64 -14.68
CA LYS A 21 0.45 -4.72 -15.47
C LYS A 21 -0.93 -5.04 -14.93
N LYS A 22 -1.84 -5.36 -15.83
CA LYS A 22 -3.18 -5.79 -15.44
C LYS A 22 -3.17 -7.28 -15.11
N TRP A 23 -3.80 -7.63 -14.00
CA TRP A 23 -4.05 -9.01 -13.61
C TRP A 23 -5.36 -9.51 -14.21
N GLU A 24 -5.29 -10.58 -15.00
CA GLU A 24 -6.46 -11.19 -15.67
C GLU A 24 -6.90 -12.50 -14.99
N GLY A 25 -6.19 -12.95 -13.95
CA GLY A 25 -6.52 -14.14 -13.17
C GLY A 25 -7.55 -13.89 -12.08
N ASP A 26 -7.68 -14.85 -11.19
CA ASP A 26 -8.60 -14.83 -10.05
C ASP A 26 -8.24 -13.73 -9.05
N THR A 27 -9.24 -13.32 -8.25
CA THR A 27 -9.08 -12.35 -7.17
C THR A 27 -9.69 -12.87 -5.89
N SER A 28 -9.07 -12.55 -4.77
CA SER A 28 -9.60 -12.82 -3.43
C SER A 28 -10.31 -11.59 -2.90
N GLU A 29 -11.52 -11.78 -2.38
CA GLU A 29 -12.29 -10.72 -1.72
C GLU A 29 -11.70 -10.39 -0.36
N VAL A 30 -11.72 -9.11 0.00
CA VAL A 30 -11.27 -8.59 1.29
C VAL A 30 -12.48 -8.06 2.05
N PHE A 31 -12.72 -8.62 3.21
CA PHE A 31 -13.82 -8.21 4.09
C PHE A 31 -13.31 -7.49 5.33
N SER A 32 -14.19 -6.67 5.90
CA SER A 32 -13.92 -6.04 7.19
C SER A 32 -13.86 -7.06 8.32
N THR A 33 -13.08 -6.75 9.36
CA THR A 33 -13.13 -7.48 10.64
C THR A 33 -14.25 -7.01 11.55
N ILE A 34 -14.99 -6.00 11.12
CA ILE A 34 -16.11 -5.40 11.85
C ILE A 34 -17.40 -5.80 11.15
N ASP A 35 -18.31 -6.46 11.88
CA ASP A 35 -19.63 -6.76 11.40
C ASP A 35 -20.55 -5.55 11.53
N ILE A 36 -21.34 -5.32 10.49
CA ILE A 36 -22.40 -4.30 10.49
C ILE A 36 -23.77 -5.00 10.57
N LYS A 37 -24.66 -4.41 11.35
CA LYS A 37 -26.03 -4.89 11.45
C LYS A 37 -26.87 -4.26 10.34
N GLU A 38 -27.30 -5.08 9.38
CA GLU A 38 -28.24 -4.70 8.33
C GLU A 38 -29.42 -5.69 8.32
N GLY A 39 -30.66 -5.17 8.27
CA GLY A 39 -31.86 -6.02 8.23
C GLY A 39 -32.06 -6.94 9.45
N GLY A 40 -31.33 -6.73 10.55
CA GLY A 40 -31.38 -7.54 11.76
C GLY A 40 -30.28 -8.58 11.88
N GLU A 41 -29.49 -8.81 10.83
CA GLU A 41 -28.35 -9.72 10.80
C GLU A 41 -27.04 -8.96 10.83
N TYR A 42 -25.97 -9.60 11.37
CA TYR A 42 -24.62 -9.08 11.39
C TYR A 42 -23.79 -9.73 10.29
N SER A 43 -23.11 -8.93 9.49
CA SER A 43 -22.21 -9.42 8.44
C SER A 43 -21.01 -8.50 8.25
N PRO A 44 -19.85 -9.05 7.84
CA PRO A 44 -18.71 -8.24 7.45
C PRO A 44 -19.02 -7.46 6.17
N THR A 45 -18.43 -6.27 6.06
CA THR A 45 -18.57 -5.44 4.86
C THR A 45 -17.50 -5.81 3.84
N LEU A 46 -17.87 -5.97 2.58
CA LEU A 46 -16.90 -6.12 1.49
C LEU A 46 -16.13 -4.81 1.32
N LEU A 47 -14.79 -4.88 1.42
CA LEU A 47 -13.90 -3.74 1.23
C LEU A 47 -13.33 -3.67 -0.20
N GLY A 48 -13.34 -4.78 -0.91
CA GLY A 48 -12.86 -4.88 -2.27
C GLY A 48 -12.23 -6.22 -2.59
N SER A 49 -11.28 -6.24 -3.53
CA SER A 49 -10.57 -7.47 -3.89
C SER A 49 -9.13 -7.19 -4.30
N ILE A 50 -8.28 -8.21 -4.15
CA ILE A 50 -6.87 -8.18 -4.54
C ILE A 50 -6.58 -9.31 -5.53
N PRO A 51 -5.55 -9.17 -6.42
CA PRO A 51 -5.10 -10.25 -7.28
C PRO A 51 -4.68 -11.49 -6.48
N ASP A 52 -5.15 -12.66 -6.87
CA ASP A 52 -4.68 -13.94 -6.35
C ASP A 52 -3.53 -14.44 -7.23
N MET A 53 -2.34 -13.86 -6.99
CA MET A 53 -1.20 -14.01 -7.89
C MET A 53 -0.58 -15.39 -7.78
N ASP A 54 -0.28 -15.99 -8.93
CA ASP A 54 0.35 -17.29 -9.06
C ASP A 54 1.87 -17.27 -8.86
N SER A 55 2.47 -18.46 -8.85
CA SER A 55 3.91 -18.62 -8.70
C SER A 55 4.70 -17.97 -9.86
N ASP A 56 4.16 -17.97 -11.06
CA ASP A 56 4.87 -17.43 -12.24
C ASP A 56 4.98 -15.92 -12.12
N SER A 57 3.92 -15.24 -11.70
CA SER A 57 3.93 -13.81 -11.41
C SER A 57 4.89 -13.44 -10.27
N ALA A 58 4.96 -14.26 -9.22
CA ALA A 58 5.91 -14.06 -8.13
C ALA A 58 7.36 -14.20 -8.61
N ILE A 59 7.66 -15.19 -9.46
CA ILE A 59 8.98 -15.37 -10.07
C ILE A 59 9.30 -14.21 -11.02
N GLU A 60 8.35 -13.73 -11.82
CA GLU A 60 8.54 -12.55 -12.67
C GLU A 60 8.95 -11.32 -11.84
N ALA A 61 8.27 -11.08 -10.73
CA ALA A 61 8.60 -9.97 -9.83
C ALA A 61 10.01 -10.12 -9.23
N LEU A 62 10.40 -11.33 -8.84
CA LEU A 62 11.74 -11.62 -8.34
C LEU A 62 12.82 -11.37 -9.40
N GLU A 63 12.63 -11.85 -10.61
CA GLU A 63 13.59 -11.64 -11.71
C GLU A 63 13.70 -10.16 -12.09
N SER A 64 12.58 -9.43 -12.08
CA SER A 64 12.57 -7.98 -12.25
C SER A 64 13.40 -7.27 -11.16
N ALA A 65 13.24 -7.66 -9.90
CA ALA A 65 14.03 -7.11 -8.81
C ALA A 65 15.53 -7.43 -8.93
N LYS A 66 15.88 -8.67 -9.30
CA LYS A 66 17.28 -9.09 -9.57
C LYS A 66 17.90 -8.27 -10.70
N LYS A 67 17.17 -8.09 -11.81
CA LYS A 67 17.59 -7.28 -12.95
C LYS A 67 17.82 -5.83 -12.53
N ALA A 68 16.89 -5.24 -11.76
CA ALA A 68 17.02 -3.87 -11.29
C ALA A 68 18.19 -3.68 -10.31
N PHE A 69 18.45 -4.64 -9.44
CA PHE A 69 19.60 -4.64 -8.53
C PHE A 69 20.93 -4.83 -9.26
N ASN A 70 20.98 -5.74 -10.26
CA ASN A 70 22.14 -6.01 -11.10
C ASN A 70 23.44 -6.14 -10.30
N ARG A 71 23.48 -7.00 -9.27
CA ARG A 71 24.63 -7.21 -8.39
C ARG A 71 25.18 -5.90 -7.75
N GLY A 72 24.29 -4.98 -7.43
CA GLY A 72 24.63 -3.67 -6.90
C GLY A 72 25.04 -2.62 -7.93
N GLN A 73 25.00 -2.95 -9.23
CA GLN A 73 25.35 -2.04 -10.32
C GLN A 73 24.12 -1.42 -11.02
N GLY A 74 22.91 -1.76 -10.55
CA GLY A 74 21.70 -1.20 -11.09
C GLY A 74 21.53 0.29 -10.80
N LYS A 75 20.54 0.88 -11.43
CA LYS A 75 20.27 2.33 -11.31
C LYS A 75 20.06 2.79 -9.87
N TRP A 76 19.29 2.04 -9.08
CA TRP A 76 19.01 2.41 -7.70
C TRP A 76 20.23 2.28 -6.78
N PRO A 77 20.97 1.15 -6.74
CA PRO A 77 22.16 1.01 -5.91
C PRO A 77 23.24 2.04 -6.20
N THR A 78 23.42 2.41 -7.48
CA THR A 78 24.46 3.37 -7.91
C THR A 78 24.02 4.83 -7.91
N MET A 79 22.73 5.08 -7.67
CA MET A 79 22.19 6.44 -7.58
C MET A 79 22.77 7.19 -6.39
N LYS A 80 23.11 8.48 -6.59
CA LYS A 80 23.57 9.33 -5.49
C LYS A 80 22.53 9.37 -4.38
N VAL A 81 22.99 9.34 -3.12
CA VAL A 81 22.14 9.37 -1.93
C VAL A 81 21.10 10.49 -2.02
N ARG A 82 21.53 11.70 -2.37
CA ARG A 82 20.64 12.86 -2.54
C ARG A 82 19.46 12.58 -3.48
N ASP A 83 19.69 11.85 -4.56
CA ASP A 83 18.62 11.60 -5.55
C ASP A 83 17.72 10.46 -5.11
N ARG A 84 18.23 9.46 -4.37
CA ARG A 84 17.40 8.46 -3.67
C ARG A 84 16.50 9.12 -2.64
N LEU A 85 17.02 10.05 -1.83
CA LEU A 85 16.23 10.81 -0.84
C LEU A 85 15.09 11.61 -1.50
N LYS A 86 15.33 12.21 -2.69
CA LYS A 86 14.26 12.86 -3.45
C LYS A 86 13.16 11.90 -3.89
N CYS A 87 13.53 10.67 -4.26
CA CYS A 87 12.53 9.64 -4.59
C CYS A 87 11.70 9.26 -3.36
N MET A 88 12.35 9.04 -2.21
CA MET A 88 11.67 8.72 -0.96
C MET A 88 10.77 9.85 -0.48
N LYS A 89 11.21 11.11 -0.63
CA LYS A 89 10.37 12.25 -0.31
C LYS A 89 9.10 12.29 -1.17
N ARG A 90 9.24 12.13 -2.50
CA ARG A 90 8.07 12.07 -3.40
C ARG A 90 7.13 10.92 -3.06
N PHE A 91 7.66 9.78 -2.63
CA PHE A 91 6.85 8.66 -2.16
C PHE A 91 6.05 9.05 -0.90
N ALA A 92 6.69 9.66 0.11
CA ALA A 92 6.02 10.11 1.32
C ALA A 92 4.96 11.19 1.03
N ASP A 93 5.26 12.14 0.12
CA ASP A 93 4.30 13.15 -0.34
C ASP A 93 3.06 12.47 -0.97
N LYS A 94 3.26 11.44 -1.80
CA LYS A 94 2.18 10.64 -2.41
C LYS A 94 1.37 9.84 -1.38
N MET A 95 2.01 9.27 -0.37
CA MET A 95 1.29 8.62 0.73
C MET A 95 0.32 9.60 1.40
N GLN A 96 0.74 10.84 1.66
CA GLN A 96 -0.10 11.86 2.29
C GLN A 96 -1.37 12.18 1.47
N GLU A 97 -1.30 12.15 0.15
CA GLU A 97 -2.47 12.35 -0.72
C GLU A 97 -3.57 11.30 -0.49
N HIS A 98 -3.20 10.11 -0.01
CA HIS A 98 -4.11 8.99 0.24
C HIS A 98 -4.42 8.73 1.72
N ARG A 99 -4.02 9.67 2.62
CA ARG A 99 -4.16 9.52 4.06
C ARG A 99 -5.55 9.08 4.51
N ASP A 100 -6.58 9.76 4.04
CA ASP A 100 -7.95 9.54 4.50
C ASP A 100 -8.49 8.15 4.11
N VAL A 101 -8.11 7.66 2.93
CA VAL A 101 -8.47 6.31 2.47
C VAL A 101 -7.74 5.25 3.31
N VAL A 102 -6.42 5.41 3.52
CA VAL A 102 -5.62 4.44 4.29
C VAL A 102 -6.06 4.40 5.74
N VAL A 103 -6.35 5.54 6.37
CA VAL A 103 -6.87 5.60 7.74
C VAL A 103 -8.20 4.85 7.86
N LYS A 104 -9.13 5.02 6.90
CA LYS A 104 -10.39 4.28 6.89
C LYS A 104 -10.17 2.78 6.69
N LEU A 105 -9.27 2.38 5.80
CA LEU A 105 -8.93 0.96 5.60
C LEU A 105 -8.37 0.32 6.88
N LEU A 106 -7.47 1.00 7.60
CA LEU A 106 -6.98 0.54 8.91
C LEU A 106 -8.12 0.33 9.91
N MET A 107 -9.14 1.19 9.89
CA MET A 107 -10.30 1.03 10.76
C MET A 107 -11.14 -0.20 10.40
N TRP A 108 -11.42 -0.40 9.13
CA TRP A 108 -12.29 -1.48 8.66
C TRP A 108 -11.60 -2.84 8.62
N GLU A 109 -10.39 -2.90 8.06
CA GLU A 109 -9.70 -4.16 7.79
C GLU A 109 -9.13 -4.79 9.05
N ILE A 110 -8.62 -3.99 9.99
CA ILE A 110 -8.02 -4.49 11.24
C ILE A 110 -8.76 -4.09 12.51
N GLY A 111 -9.93 -3.47 12.40
CA GLY A 111 -10.75 -3.10 13.55
C GLY A 111 -10.17 -2.01 14.44
N LYS A 112 -9.32 -1.14 13.91
CA LYS A 112 -8.64 -0.10 14.68
C LYS A 112 -9.52 1.13 14.85
N ASN A 113 -9.46 1.79 16.02
CA ASN A 113 -10.18 3.05 16.20
C ASN A 113 -9.57 4.19 15.37
N GLN A 114 -10.33 5.25 15.09
CA GLN A 114 -9.92 6.36 14.25
C GLN A 114 -8.62 7.02 14.75
N THR A 115 -8.54 7.34 16.04
CA THR A 115 -7.39 8.06 16.61
C THR A 115 -6.09 7.27 16.46
N ASP A 116 -6.12 5.97 16.65
CA ASP A 116 -4.93 5.13 16.53
C ASP A 116 -4.58 4.84 15.06
N SER A 117 -5.58 4.76 14.17
CA SER A 117 -5.36 4.64 12.72
C SER A 117 -4.68 5.91 12.16
N GLU A 118 -5.15 7.09 12.56
CA GLU A 118 -4.54 8.37 12.20
C GLU A 118 -3.10 8.46 12.71
N LYS A 119 -2.86 8.15 13.99
CA LYS A 119 -1.51 8.16 14.57
C LYS A 119 -0.56 7.19 13.88
N GLU A 120 -1.03 6.00 13.52
CA GLU A 120 -0.20 5.01 12.84
C GLU A 120 0.24 5.49 11.47
N PHE A 121 -0.70 6.01 10.68
CA PHE A 121 -0.38 6.59 9.38
C PHE A 121 0.61 7.76 9.51
N ASP A 122 0.28 8.73 10.34
CA ASP A 122 1.06 9.96 10.52
C ASP A 122 2.47 9.63 11.03
N ARG A 123 2.61 8.69 11.97
CA ARG A 123 3.90 8.22 12.46
C ARG A 123 4.72 7.53 11.38
N THR A 124 4.09 6.71 10.53
CA THR A 124 4.77 6.04 9.42
C THR A 124 5.37 7.05 8.45
N VAL A 125 4.58 8.03 8.03
CA VAL A 125 5.07 9.08 7.13
C VAL A 125 6.14 9.94 7.80
N LYS A 126 5.94 10.28 9.08
CA LYS A 126 6.95 11.02 9.87
C LYS A 126 8.29 10.29 9.92
N TYR A 127 8.31 8.98 10.13
CA TYR A 127 9.55 8.20 10.13
C TYR A 127 10.30 8.25 8.80
N ILE A 128 9.58 8.29 7.68
CA ILE A 128 10.21 8.46 6.36
C ILE A 128 10.89 9.83 6.29
N TYR A 129 10.22 10.90 6.69
CA TYR A 129 10.81 12.24 6.69
C TYR A 129 11.97 12.38 7.67
N ASP A 130 11.83 11.88 8.89
CA ASP A 130 12.91 11.91 9.89
C ASP A 130 14.16 11.18 9.35
N THR A 131 13.98 10.02 8.72
CA THR A 131 15.07 9.27 8.10
C THR A 131 15.73 10.06 6.96
N ILE A 132 14.93 10.75 6.12
CA ILE A 132 15.45 11.61 5.06
C ILE A 132 16.29 12.76 5.63
N ASP A 133 15.86 13.34 6.73
CA ASP A 133 16.54 14.49 7.35
C ASP A 133 17.84 14.06 8.05
N GLU A 134 17.86 12.90 8.72
CA GLU A 134 19.11 12.33 9.28
C GLU A 134 20.17 12.03 8.22
N TYR A 135 19.78 11.64 7.01
CA TYR A 135 20.72 11.41 5.91
C TYR A 135 21.27 12.70 5.28
N LYS A 136 20.72 13.86 5.62
CA LYS A 136 21.22 15.17 5.12
C LYS A 136 22.25 15.78 6.06
N ASN A 137 22.29 15.34 7.33
CA ASN A 137 23.23 15.78 8.34
C ASN A 137 24.46 14.89 8.32
#